data_ea74943c9b0c40b630ec338257678c83
#
_entry.id   ea74943c9b0c40b630ec338257678c83
#
_cell.length_a   1.000
_cell.length_b   1.000
_cell.length_c   1.000
_cell.angle_alpha   90.00
_cell.angle_beta   90.00
_cell.angle_gamma   90.00
#
_symmetry.space_group_name_H-M   'P 1'
#
loop_
_entity.id
_entity.type
_entity.pdbx_description
1 polymer ?
#
loop_
_entity_poly.entity_id
_entity_poly.type
_entity_poly.pdbx_seq_one_letter_code
_entity_poly.pdbx_strand_id
1 'polypeptide(L)'
;MCPVGSLPAEAVNGGGLMNPEATESPESDEPSEALLAIRAKSILTLGGEGPARAARLFAPLKKIDNGVLLVRGGLVEDVLPWSQAKLPAGALVRDVGAVCLAPACVNAHTHLELSHLAEKTRWGRGFTAWLQSLISLLGAAPQADAVESACAALALYGTLYVGNITGSLPGGTALVDAACNEAGLTASHFCEWFGFGAPFADGERPWPPRCRQALADDPFLMARCAPGGHALYSTGPEILSAARQDCSRMGRVFSFHLAESPEETQLLTSGSGPLRDLYAGVVLPPDWSAPGLRPLAYAVKLGLLGPGTLAVHGVQLDAQEVEVLAASGAALCLCPRSNRNLGVGVPPVRELMESGALLCLGTDGLTSNRDLDVRKEAVWLRETMDVPPEALVRMLTVNGAAALNLLGCGAGRLEKGGPADFCVLPENLTY
;
A
#
# COMPACT_ATOMS: atom_id res chain seq x y z
N MET A 1 -12.14 3.34 14.71
CA MET A 1 -12.80 2.03 14.54
C MET A 1 -12.62 1.68 13.08
N CYS A 2 -11.92 0.58 12.76
CA CYS A 2 -11.84 0.08 11.39
C CYS A 2 -13.23 -0.46 11.01
N PRO A 3 -13.74 -0.17 9.80
CA PRO A 3 -14.89 -0.87 9.30
C PRO A 3 -14.52 -2.35 9.10
N VAL A 4 -15.23 -3.25 9.72
CA VAL A 4 -15.14 -4.69 9.48
C VAL A 4 -15.82 -4.91 8.13
N GLY A 5 -15.05 -4.99 7.06
CA GLY A 5 -15.51 -5.44 5.76
C GLY A 5 -15.64 -6.96 5.79
N SER A 6 -16.85 -7.48 5.92
CA SER A 6 -17.13 -8.88 5.66
C SER A 6 -16.91 -9.17 4.17
N LEU A 7 -16.13 -10.22 3.87
CA LEU A 7 -16.01 -10.74 2.50
C LEU A 7 -17.42 -11.01 1.93
N PRO A 8 -17.76 -10.55 0.72
CA PRO A 8 -19.00 -10.93 0.07
C PRO A 8 -18.98 -12.46 -0.14
N ALA A 9 -20.00 -13.13 0.37
CA ALA A 9 -20.17 -14.58 0.28
C ALA A 9 -20.27 -15.11 -1.16
N GLU A 10 -20.38 -14.24 -2.15
CA GLU A 10 -20.64 -14.56 -3.55
C GLU A 10 -19.39 -14.82 -4.40
N ALA A 11 -18.21 -14.44 -3.96
CA ALA A 11 -16.97 -14.73 -4.72
C ALA A 11 -16.62 -16.24 -4.78
N VAL A 12 -17.46 -17.10 -4.23
CA VAL A 12 -17.20 -18.54 -4.07
C VAL A 12 -18.32 -19.45 -4.58
N ASN A 13 -19.45 -18.90 -5.10
CA ASN A 13 -20.53 -19.74 -5.64
C ASN A 13 -20.85 -19.41 -7.09
N GLY A 14 -20.61 -20.37 -7.98
CA GLY A 14 -21.25 -20.45 -9.29
C GLY A 14 -22.73 -20.84 -9.16
N GLY A 15 -23.59 -20.02 -9.72
CA GLY A 15 -24.89 -20.21 -10.34
C GLY A 15 -25.98 -21.01 -9.61
N GLY A 16 -27.15 -20.36 -9.41
CA GLY A 16 -28.42 -21.04 -9.14
C GLY A 16 -29.52 -20.09 -8.67
N LEU A 17 -30.54 -19.96 -9.49
CA LEU A 17 -31.67 -19.04 -9.46
C LEU A 17 -32.56 -19.11 -8.21
N MET A 18 -33.06 -17.94 -7.85
CA MET A 18 -34.03 -17.61 -6.82
C MET A 18 -35.50 -17.95 -7.16
N ASN A 19 -36.28 -18.13 -6.15
CA ASN A 19 -37.71 -17.74 -6.17
C ASN A 19 -38.15 -17.27 -4.75
N PRO A 20 -38.95 -16.21 -4.63
CA PRO A 20 -39.34 -15.63 -3.36
C PRO A 20 -40.76 -16.08 -2.94
N GLU A 21 -40.99 -16.26 -1.65
CA GLU A 21 -42.19 -15.93 -0.87
C GLU A 21 -42.22 -16.71 0.45
N ALA A 22 -42.23 -16.02 1.55
CA ALA A 22 -43.28 -16.11 2.58
C ALA A 22 -42.79 -15.51 3.90
N THR A 23 -43.61 -14.63 4.40
CA THR A 23 -43.63 -13.99 5.71
C THR A 23 -43.76 -15.00 6.85
N GLU A 24 -43.02 -14.79 7.94
CA GLU A 24 -43.49 -14.80 9.34
C GLU A 24 -42.28 -14.63 10.28
N SER A 25 -42.34 -13.67 11.22
CA SER A 25 -41.37 -13.47 12.26
C SER A 25 -41.50 -14.56 13.34
N PRO A 26 -40.42 -15.11 13.81
CA PRO A 26 -40.27 -15.36 15.23
C PRO A 26 -38.95 -14.82 15.81
N GLU A 27 -38.97 -14.67 17.11
CA GLU A 27 -37.98 -14.15 18.02
C GLU A 27 -36.53 -14.58 17.74
N SER A 28 -35.62 -13.62 17.90
CA SER A 28 -34.18 -13.66 17.93
C SER A 28 -33.53 -14.95 18.46
N ASP A 29 -33.22 -15.88 17.56
CA ASP A 29 -32.00 -16.66 17.58
C ASP A 29 -31.23 -16.25 16.33
N GLU A 30 -30.26 -15.32 16.42
CA GLU A 30 -29.29 -15.12 15.35
C GLU A 30 -28.65 -16.48 15.09
N PRO A 31 -28.71 -17.02 13.84
CA PRO A 31 -28.06 -18.30 13.56
C PRO A 31 -26.58 -18.11 13.84
N SER A 32 -26.04 -18.80 14.84
CA SER A 32 -24.61 -18.84 15.09
C SER A 32 -23.93 -19.16 13.76
N GLU A 33 -23.19 -18.18 13.20
CA GLU A 33 -22.56 -18.34 11.88
C GLU A 33 -21.78 -19.64 11.82
N ALA A 34 -22.00 -20.43 10.77
CA ALA A 34 -21.40 -21.74 10.60
C ALA A 34 -19.86 -21.63 10.64
N LEU A 35 -19.19 -22.53 11.36
CA LEU A 35 -17.74 -22.58 11.36
C LEU A 35 -17.24 -23.00 9.98
N LEU A 36 -16.38 -22.17 9.37
CA LEU A 36 -15.65 -22.49 8.16
C LEU A 36 -14.23 -22.96 8.52
N ALA A 37 -13.86 -24.15 8.10
CA ALA A 37 -12.54 -24.74 8.28
C ALA A 37 -11.80 -24.78 6.93
N ILE A 38 -10.79 -23.93 6.76
CA ILE A 38 -9.98 -23.84 5.53
C ILE A 38 -8.68 -24.61 5.77
N ARG A 39 -8.55 -25.78 5.14
CA ARG A 39 -7.36 -26.63 5.23
C ARG A 39 -6.39 -26.35 4.10
N ALA A 40 -5.09 -26.27 4.41
CA ALA A 40 -4.02 -26.06 3.45
C ALA A 40 -2.79 -26.90 3.77
N LYS A 41 -1.87 -27.05 2.79
CA LYS A 41 -0.56 -27.71 2.99
C LYS A 41 0.20 -27.07 4.14
N SER A 42 0.21 -25.74 4.22
CA SER A 42 0.80 -24.99 5.34
C SER A 42 0.14 -23.62 5.53
N ILE A 43 0.28 -23.07 6.73
CA ILE A 43 -0.22 -21.74 7.08
C ILE A 43 0.87 -20.98 7.83
N LEU A 44 1.20 -19.78 7.37
CA LEU A 44 2.01 -18.79 8.08
C LEU A 44 1.07 -17.83 8.81
N THR A 45 1.21 -17.70 10.12
CA THR A 45 0.24 -16.91 10.91
C THR A 45 0.68 -15.49 11.19
N LEU A 46 1.98 -15.26 11.38
CA LEU A 46 2.56 -14.01 11.90
C LEU A 46 1.85 -13.50 13.18
N GLY A 47 1.07 -14.34 13.84
CA GLY A 47 0.36 -14.02 15.08
C GLY A 47 1.33 -13.60 16.19
N GLY A 48 1.00 -12.48 16.87
CA GLY A 48 1.86 -11.91 17.89
C GLY A 48 3.11 -11.18 17.36
N GLU A 49 3.39 -11.21 16.05
CA GLU A 49 4.52 -10.45 15.48
C GLU A 49 4.19 -8.94 15.40
N GLY A 50 5.17 -8.12 15.78
CA GLY A 50 5.19 -6.69 15.46
C GLY A 50 6.01 -6.43 14.18
N PRO A 51 6.16 -5.16 13.76
CA PRO A 51 6.98 -4.80 12.62
C PRO A 51 8.42 -5.28 12.83
N ALA A 52 8.96 -5.94 11.80
CA ALA A 52 10.28 -6.56 11.87
C ALA A 52 11.32 -5.70 11.15
N ARG A 53 12.47 -5.52 11.80
CA ARG A 53 13.63 -4.73 11.34
C ARG A 53 14.92 -5.49 11.63
N ALA A 54 15.97 -5.21 10.87
CA ALA A 54 17.29 -5.82 11.04
C ALA A 54 17.23 -7.35 11.25
N ALA A 55 17.89 -7.89 12.23
CA ALA A 55 17.96 -9.33 12.49
C ALA A 55 16.57 -10.01 12.61
N ARG A 56 15.54 -9.31 13.14
CA ARG A 56 14.18 -9.85 13.23
C ARG A 56 13.52 -10.05 11.87
N LEU A 57 13.93 -9.29 10.87
CA LEU A 57 13.42 -9.43 9.50
C LEU A 57 13.72 -10.82 8.94
N PHE A 58 14.83 -11.42 9.35
CA PHE A 58 15.32 -12.72 8.90
C PHE A 58 14.94 -13.89 9.82
N ALA A 59 14.28 -13.62 10.95
CA ALA A 59 13.89 -14.67 11.88
C ALA A 59 12.93 -15.66 11.21
N PRO A 60 13.02 -16.98 11.51
CA PRO A 60 12.08 -17.98 10.98
C PRO A 60 10.62 -17.59 11.26
N LEU A 61 9.74 -17.80 10.29
CA LEU A 61 8.30 -17.62 10.47
C LEU A 61 7.67 -18.86 11.11
N LYS A 62 6.67 -18.63 11.96
CA LYS A 62 5.86 -19.72 12.50
C LYS A 62 4.99 -20.32 11.38
N LYS A 63 5.33 -21.55 10.96
CA LYS A 63 4.62 -22.31 9.94
C LYS A 63 3.87 -23.47 10.59
N ILE A 64 2.62 -23.68 10.21
CA ILE A 64 1.79 -24.78 10.62
C ILE A 64 1.59 -25.69 9.40
N ASP A 65 2.29 -26.82 9.37
CA ASP A 65 2.15 -27.81 8.29
C ASP A 65 0.83 -28.58 8.42
N ASN A 66 0.20 -28.91 7.28
CA ASN A 66 -1.15 -29.49 7.22
C ASN A 66 -2.09 -28.72 8.16
N GLY A 67 -2.10 -27.40 7.98
CA GLY A 67 -2.80 -26.47 8.84
C GLY A 67 -4.27 -26.30 8.48
N VAL A 68 -5.04 -25.85 9.46
CA VAL A 68 -6.43 -25.38 9.26
C VAL A 68 -6.61 -24.00 9.89
N LEU A 69 -7.22 -23.11 9.12
CA LEU A 69 -7.72 -21.82 9.57
C LEU A 69 -9.21 -21.99 9.87
N LEU A 70 -9.58 -21.80 11.13
CA LEU A 70 -10.97 -21.82 11.59
C LEU A 70 -11.52 -20.41 11.60
N VAL A 71 -12.63 -20.18 10.90
CA VAL A 71 -13.23 -18.87 10.70
C VAL A 71 -14.70 -18.90 11.12
N ARG A 72 -15.11 -17.90 11.89
CA ARG A 72 -16.51 -17.67 12.26
C ARG A 72 -16.79 -16.15 12.17
N GLY A 73 -17.83 -15.78 11.45
CA GLY A 73 -18.19 -14.36 11.29
C GLY A 73 -17.08 -13.50 10.68
N GLY A 74 -16.29 -14.05 9.74
CA GLY A 74 -15.17 -13.34 9.17
C GLY A 74 -13.94 -13.19 10.08
N LEU A 75 -14.00 -13.70 11.32
CA LEU A 75 -12.90 -13.62 12.29
C LEU A 75 -12.20 -14.98 12.44
N VAL A 76 -10.91 -14.93 12.72
CA VAL A 76 -10.11 -16.11 13.05
C VAL A 76 -10.54 -16.66 14.42
N GLU A 77 -11.11 -17.85 14.44
CA GLU A 77 -11.40 -18.58 15.69
C GLU A 77 -10.15 -19.29 16.21
N ASP A 78 -9.40 -19.96 15.32
CA ASP A 78 -8.10 -20.56 15.63
C ASP A 78 -7.29 -20.88 14.35
N VAL A 79 -5.97 -21.10 14.50
CA VAL A 79 -5.09 -21.62 13.46
C VAL A 79 -4.21 -22.71 14.05
N LEU A 80 -4.42 -23.95 13.63
CA LEU A 80 -3.79 -25.14 14.24
C LEU A 80 -3.54 -26.25 13.20
N PRO A 81 -2.75 -27.28 13.55
CA PRO A 81 -2.63 -28.48 12.71
C PRO A 81 -3.97 -29.18 12.52
N TRP A 82 -4.27 -29.65 11.30
CA TRP A 82 -5.53 -30.33 11.00
C TRP A 82 -5.83 -31.48 11.95
N SER A 83 -4.81 -32.25 12.37
CA SER A 83 -4.96 -33.37 13.32
C SER A 83 -5.46 -32.94 14.71
N GLN A 84 -5.39 -31.69 15.06
CA GLN A 84 -5.84 -31.11 16.34
C GLN A 84 -7.22 -30.43 16.23
N ALA A 85 -7.72 -30.24 15.01
CA ALA A 85 -8.99 -29.57 14.80
C ALA A 85 -10.17 -30.43 15.29
N LYS A 86 -10.99 -29.85 16.16
CA LYS A 86 -12.25 -30.46 16.63
C LYS A 86 -13.39 -29.66 15.98
N LEU A 87 -13.93 -30.21 14.89
CA LEU A 87 -14.98 -29.55 14.15
C LEU A 87 -16.35 -29.95 14.69
N PRO A 88 -17.24 -29.01 14.99
CA PRO A 88 -18.63 -29.29 15.36
C PRO A 88 -19.41 -29.88 14.20
N ALA A 89 -20.52 -30.54 14.47
CA ALA A 89 -21.46 -30.97 13.44
C ALA A 89 -21.96 -29.74 12.66
N GLY A 90 -21.96 -29.81 11.32
CA GLY A 90 -22.34 -28.70 10.46
C GLY A 90 -21.22 -27.73 10.10
N ALA A 91 -19.98 -27.93 10.56
CA ALA A 91 -18.83 -27.14 10.09
C ALA A 91 -18.62 -27.32 8.58
N LEU A 92 -18.39 -26.22 7.88
CA LEU A 92 -18.05 -26.23 6.46
C LEU A 92 -16.56 -26.45 6.30
N VAL A 93 -16.15 -27.49 5.62
CA VAL A 93 -14.73 -27.79 5.36
C VAL A 93 -14.39 -27.47 3.91
N ARG A 94 -13.35 -26.64 3.72
CA ARG A 94 -12.78 -26.34 2.41
C ARG A 94 -11.30 -26.71 2.41
N ASP A 95 -10.92 -27.70 1.62
CA ASP A 95 -9.53 -28.04 1.37
C ASP A 95 -9.03 -27.26 0.13
N VAL A 96 -8.07 -26.38 0.33
CA VAL A 96 -7.47 -25.56 -0.75
C VAL A 96 -6.22 -26.19 -1.35
N GLY A 97 -5.88 -27.43 -0.92
CA GLY A 97 -4.85 -28.24 -1.54
C GLY A 97 -3.42 -27.87 -1.14
N ALA A 98 -2.50 -28.05 -2.09
CA ALA A 98 -1.04 -27.99 -1.87
C ALA A 98 -0.50 -26.54 -1.82
N VAL A 99 -1.23 -25.62 -1.21
CA VAL A 99 -0.86 -24.20 -1.11
C VAL A 99 -0.37 -23.81 0.29
N CYS A 100 0.36 -22.71 0.37
CA CYS A 100 0.70 -22.03 1.62
C CYS A 100 -0.21 -20.80 1.80
N LEU A 101 -0.99 -20.78 2.87
CA LEU A 101 -1.74 -19.59 3.26
C LEU A 101 -0.87 -18.68 4.14
N ALA A 102 -1.07 -17.39 3.97
CA ALA A 102 -0.48 -16.34 4.80
C ALA A 102 -1.52 -15.23 5.05
N PRO A 103 -1.29 -14.30 5.98
CA PRO A 103 -2.12 -13.10 6.08
C PRO A 103 -2.23 -12.40 4.74
N ALA A 104 -3.36 -11.76 4.47
CA ALA A 104 -3.55 -10.97 3.25
C ALA A 104 -2.42 -9.97 3.05
N CYS A 105 -2.03 -9.79 1.80
CA CYS A 105 -0.97 -8.85 1.43
C CYS A 105 -1.40 -7.40 1.65
N VAL A 106 -0.43 -6.58 1.98
CA VAL A 106 -0.53 -5.12 2.03
C VAL A 106 0.24 -4.55 0.84
N ASN A 107 -0.44 -3.88 -0.07
CA ASN A 107 0.18 -3.06 -1.11
C ASN A 107 0.31 -1.63 -0.55
N ALA A 108 1.49 -1.30 -0.02
CA ALA A 108 1.67 -0.07 0.74
C ALA A 108 1.71 1.21 -0.11
N HIS A 109 1.82 1.08 -1.45
CA HIS A 109 1.84 2.20 -2.37
C HIS A 109 1.30 1.81 -3.75
N THR A 110 0.24 2.51 -4.17
CA THR A 110 -0.36 2.38 -5.51
C THR A 110 -1.08 3.66 -5.94
N HIS A 111 -1.36 3.80 -7.26
CA HIS A 111 -2.05 4.93 -7.90
C HIS A 111 -3.30 4.44 -8.64
N LEU A 112 -4.35 4.05 -7.91
CA LEU A 112 -5.54 3.41 -8.50
C LEU A 112 -6.34 4.35 -9.40
N GLU A 113 -6.40 5.66 -9.11
CA GLU A 113 -7.13 6.62 -9.94
C GLU A 113 -6.56 6.76 -11.37
N LEU A 114 -5.29 6.35 -11.56
CA LEU A 114 -4.60 6.39 -12.86
C LEU A 114 -4.70 5.07 -13.64
N SER A 115 -5.46 4.09 -13.17
CA SER A 115 -5.53 2.74 -13.78
C SER A 115 -6.00 2.75 -15.24
N HIS A 116 -6.80 3.73 -15.64
CA HIS A 116 -7.23 3.91 -17.04
C HIS A 116 -6.09 4.31 -17.99
N LEU A 117 -4.91 4.66 -17.46
CA LEU A 117 -3.70 5.00 -18.21
C LEU A 117 -2.74 3.81 -18.36
N ALA A 118 -3.15 2.61 -17.94
CA ALA A 118 -2.38 1.38 -18.12
C ALA A 118 -1.89 1.24 -19.57
N GLU A 119 -0.60 0.89 -19.73
CA GLU A 119 0.08 0.68 -21.03
C GLU A 119 0.13 1.91 -21.98
N LYS A 120 -0.36 3.09 -21.55
CA LYS A 120 -0.36 4.31 -22.37
C LYS A 120 0.90 5.17 -22.17
N THR A 121 1.65 4.95 -21.10
CA THR A 121 2.89 5.66 -20.78
C THR A 121 4.11 5.01 -21.42
N ARG A 122 5.21 5.78 -21.56
CA ARG A 122 6.43 5.32 -22.26
C ARG A 122 7.48 4.84 -21.26
N TRP A 123 7.66 3.53 -21.14
CA TRP A 123 8.69 2.93 -20.28
C TRP A 123 10.04 2.74 -21.00
N GLY A 124 11.11 2.53 -20.21
CA GLY A 124 12.43 2.14 -20.71
C GLY A 124 13.19 3.24 -21.43
N ARG A 125 12.77 4.49 -21.34
CA ARG A 125 13.44 5.66 -21.93
C ARG A 125 13.90 6.68 -20.87
N GLY A 126 13.96 6.29 -19.59
CA GLY A 126 14.30 7.13 -18.46
C GLY A 126 13.08 7.83 -17.84
N PHE A 127 13.26 8.31 -16.62
CA PHE A 127 12.22 8.87 -15.76
C PHE A 127 11.52 10.08 -16.42
N THR A 128 12.29 11.04 -16.91
CA THR A 128 11.71 12.26 -17.52
C THR A 128 10.87 11.96 -18.75
N ALA A 129 11.26 10.99 -19.60
CA ALA A 129 10.49 10.62 -20.79
C ALA A 129 9.16 9.94 -20.41
N TRP A 130 9.17 9.10 -19.38
CA TRP A 130 7.96 8.51 -18.81
C TRP A 130 7.04 9.61 -18.24
N LEU A 131 7.59 10.50 -17.41
CA LEU A 131 6.85 11.58 -16.77
C LEU A 131 6.19 12.52 -17.78
N GLN A 132 6.90 12.89 -18.85
CA GLN A 132 6.33 13.67 -19.98
C GLN A 132 5.14 12.96 -20.60
N SER A 133 5.25 11.63 -20.83
CA SER A 133 4.15 10.84 -21.38
C SER A 133 2.95 10.77 -20.43
N LEU A 134 3.20 10.65 -19.13
CA LEU A 134 2.14 10.66 -18.10
C LEU A 134 1.45 12.02 -18.05
N ILE A 135 2.20 13.12 -17.95
CA ILE A 135 1.64 14.48 -17.87
C ILE A 135 0.74 14.78 -19.07
N SER A 136 1.10 14.32 -20.27
CA SER A 136 0.29 14.49 -21.48
C SER A 136 -1.07 13.78 -21.43
N LEU A 137 -1.25 12.83 -20.50
CA LEU A 137 -2.45 12.00 -20.34
C LEU A 137 -3.30 12.43 -19.13
N LEU A 138 -2.77 13.22 -18.20
CA LEU A 138 -3.45 13.59 -16.95
C LEU A 138 -4.67 14.53 -17.11
N GLY A 139 -5.03 14.96 -18.30
CA GLY A 139 -6.23 15.79 -18.56
C GLY A 139 -7.54 15.00 -18.57
N ALA A 140 -7.51 13.68 -18.63
CA ALA A 140 -8.69 12.82 -18.65
C ALA A 140 -9.21 12.55 -17.23
N ALA A 141 -10.53 12.55 -17.06
CA ALA A 141 -11.15 12.09 -15.80
C ALA A 141 -10.85 10.60 -15.58
N PRO A 142 -10.80 10.13 -14.30
CA PRO A 142 -10.65 8.71 -14.00
C PRO A 142 -11.82 7.94 -14.59
N GLN A 143 -11.56 6.72 -15.08
CA GLN A 143 -12.60 5.85 -15.64
C GLN A 143 -12.97 4.81 -14.59
N ALA A 144 -14.25 4.75 -14.22
CA ALA A 144 -14.76 3.87 -13.17
C ALA A 144 -14.41 2.41 -13.42
N ASP A 145 -14.70 1.89 -14.61
CA ASP A 145 -14.44 0.49 -15.00
C ASP A 145 -12.98 0.09 -14.81
N ALA A 146 -12.04 1.00 -15.09
CA ALA A 146 -10.61 0.74 -14.94
C ALA A 146 -10.19 0.71 -13.46
N VAL A 147 -10.78 1.57 -12.62
CA VAL A 147 -10.54 1.60 -11.18
C VAL A 147 -11.14 0.37 -10.51
N GLU A 148 -12.38 0.03 -10.83
CA GLU A 148 -13.09 -1.17 -10.34
C GLU A 148 -12.31 -2.44 -10.71
N SER A 149 -11.89 -2.57 -11.97
CA SER A 149 -11.07 -3.69 -12.43
C SER A 149 -9.73 -3.79 -11.68
N ALA A 150 -9.09 -2.67 -11.39
CA ALA A 150 -7.85 -2.62 -10.63
C ALA A 150 -8.05 -3.06 -9.17
N CYS A 151 -9.15 -2.61 -8.52
CA CYS A 151 -9.50 -3.01 -7.16
C CYS A 151 -9.86 -4.51 -7.09
N ALA A 152 -10.65 -5.01 -8.04
CA ALA A 152 -10.98 -6.43 -8.14
C ALA A 152 -9.72 -7.30 -8.35
N ALA A 153 -8.78 -6.84 -9.17
CA ALA A 153 -7.50 -7.52 -9.38
C ALA A 153 -6.66 -7.58 -8.10
N LEU A 154 -6.60 -6.51 -7.31
CA LEU A 154 -5.92 -6.52 -6.01
C LEU A 154 -6.50 -7.59 -5.09
N ALA A 155 -7.84 -7.63 -4.93
CA ALA A 155 -8.52 -8.64 -4.12
C ALA A 155 -8.22 -10.07 -4.62
N LEU A 156 -8.28 -10.30 -5.95
CA LEU A 156 -7.95 -11.59 -6.56
C LEU A 156 -6.50 -12.02 -6.28
N TYR A 157 -5.56 -11.08 -6.20
CA TYR A 157 -4.17 -11.36 -5.83
C TYR A 157 -3.96 -11.54 -4.32
N GLY A 158 -5.03 -11.47 -3.52
CA GLY A 158 -4.95 -11.60 -2.06
C GLY A 158 -4.39 -10.37 -1.36
N THR A 159 -4.44 -9.21 -2.01
CA THR A 159 -4.19 -7.90 -1.41
C THR A 159 -5.49 -7.33 -0.90
N LEU A 160 -5.63 -7.16 0.42
CA LEU A 160 -6.84 -6.60 1.03
C LEU A 160 -6.60 -5.25 1.72
N TYR A 161 -5.36 -4.82 1.79
CA TYR A 161 -4.96 -3.55 2.42
C TYR A 161 -4.12 -2.74 1.46
N VAL A 162 -4.49 -1.48 1.23
CA VAL A 162 -3.82 -0.64 0.23
C VAL A 162 -3.48 0.75 0.75
N GLY A 163 -2.28 1.22 0.47
CA GLY A 163 -1.89 2.62 0.53
C GLY A 163 -2.06 3.23 -0.85
N ASN A 164 -3.08 4.06 -1.04
CA ASN A 164 -3.41 4.60 -2.35
C ASN A 164 -3.14 6.09 -2.44
N ILE A 165 -2.36 6.50 -3.42
CA ILE A 165 -2.18 7.90 -3.79
C ILE A 165 -3.39 8.37 -4.59
N THR A 166 -3.93 9.54 -4.25
CA THR A 166 -5.11 10.11 -4.90
C THR A 166 -5.08 11.64 -4.89
N GLY A 167 -5.98 12.28 -5.61
CA GLY A 167 -6.07 13.73 -5.69
C GLY A 167 -5.40 14.33 -6.93
N SER A 168 -4.84 13.51 -7.81
CA SER A 168 -4.30 13.96 -9.10
C SER A 168 -5.42 14.29 -10.09
N LEU A 169 -6.58 13.62 -9.98
CA LEU A 169 -7.73 13.79 -10.87
C LEU A 169 -8.98 14.24 -10.11
N PRO A 170 -9.83 15.12 -10.71
CA PRO A 170 -11.10 15.52 -10.12
C PRO A 170 -12.02 14.30 -9.87
N GLY A 171 -12.57 14.18 -8.66
CA GLY A 171 -13.46 13.09 -8.27
C GLY A 171 -12.77 11.74 -8.03
N GLY A 172 -11.46 11.62 -8.29
CA GLY A 172 -10.72 10.37 -8.18
C GLY A 172 -10.75 9.76 -6.79
N THR A 173 -10.63 10.58 -5.75
CA THR A 173 -10.61 10.10 -4.36
C THR A 173 -11.89 9.33 -3.98
N ALA A 174 -13.06 9.92 -4.25
CA ALA A 174 -14.35 9.28 -3.93
C ALA A 174 -14.60 8.03 -4.79
N LEU A 175 -14.25 8.09 -6.08
CA LEU A 175 -14.37 6.96 -6.99
C LEU A 175 -13.52 5.77 -6.53
N VAL A 176 -12.24 5.99 -6.21
CA VAL A 176 -11.36 4.91 -5.76
C VAL A 176 -11.81 4.35 -4.42
N ASP A 177 -12.27 5.20 -3.49
CA ASP A 177 -12.77 4.73 -2.20
C ASP A 177 -14.01 3.83 -2.35
N ALA A 178 -14.95 4.21 -3.22
CA ALA A 178 -16.12 3.39 -3.52
C ALA A 178 -15.73 2.03 -4.13
N ALA A 179 -14.84 2.03 -5.12
CA ALA A 179 -14.36 0.80 -5.76
C ALA A 179 -13.57 -0.10 -4.79
N CYS A 180 -12.77 0.48 -3.89
CA CYS A 180 -12.10 -0.28 -2.84
C CYS A 180 -13.10 -0.95 -1.89
N ASN A 181 -14.11 -0.21 -1.43
CA ASN A 181 -15.14 -0.74 -0.55
C ASN A 181 -15.91 -1.87 -1.22
N GLU A 182 -16.28 -1.73 -2.50
CA GLU A 182 -16.99 -2.77 -3.27
C GLU A 182 -16.13 -4.04 -3.44
N ALA A 183 -14.83 -3.88 -3.67
CA ALA A 183 -13.90 -4.99 -3.77
C ALA A 183 -13.48 -5.58 -2.42
N GLY A 184 -13.99 -5.09 -1.29
CA GLY A 184 -13.63 -5.54 0.06
C GLY A 184 -12.23 -5.12 0.50
N LEU A 185 -11.66 -4.07 -0.06
CA LEU A 185 -10.33 -3.56 0.29
C LEU A 185 -10.42 -2.53 1.42
N THR A 186 -9.50 -2.59 2.35
CA THR A 186 -9.25 -1.51 3.32
C THR A 186 -8.19 -0.56 2.76
N ALA A 187 -8.61 0.66 2.42
CA ALA A 187 -7.74 1.65 1.81
C ALA A 187 -7.34 2.76 2.79
N SER A 188 -6.06 3.15 2.76
CA SER A 188 -5.53 4.40 3.32
C SER A 188 -5.20 5.32 2.14
N HIS A 189 -5.95 6.42 2.00
CA HIS A 189 -5.78 7.35 0.89
C HIS A 189 -4.84 8.50 1.27
N PHE A 190 -3.81 8.71 0.47
CA PHE A 190 -2.90 9.83 0.58
C PHE A 190 -3.28 10.87 -0.47
N CYS A 191 -3.95 11.95 -0.04
CA CYS A 191 -4.38 13.04 -0.91
C CYS A 191 -3.16 13.89 -1.27
N GLU A 192 -2.70 13.74 -2.50
CA GLU A 192 -1.42 14.27 -2.95
C GLU A 192 -1.49 15.72 -3.39
N TRP A 193 -0.63 16.57 -2.82
CA TRP A 193 -0.33 17.89 -3.32
C TRP A 193 0.71 17.83 -4.43
N PHE A 194 0.40 18.55 -5.51
CA PHE A 194 1.30 18.79 -6.62
C PHE A 194 1.38 20.28 -6.92
N GLY A 195 2.57 20.84 -6.91
CA GLY A 195 2.83 22.25 -7.16
C GLY A 195 3.37 23.01 -5.94
N PHE A 196 3.84 24.22 -6.21
CA PHE A 196 4.43 25.17 -5.24
C PHE A 196 3.44 26.30 -4.86
N GLY A 197 2.15 26.10 -5.06
CA GLY A 197 1.13 27.11 -4.88
C GLY A 197 1.15 27.80 -3.53
N ALA A 198 0.34 28.86 -3.40
CA ALA A 198 0.26 29.65 -2.18
C ALA A 198 -0.09 28.77 -0.97
N PRO A 199 0.50 29.05 0.19
CA PRO A 199 0.14 28.37 1.42
C PRO A 199 -1.37 28.54 1.69
N PHE A 200 -1.92 27.63 2.46
CA PHE A 200 -3.31 27.66 2.90
C PHE A 200 -3.58 28.97 3.65
N ALA A 201 -4.82 29.44 3.65
CA ALA A 201 -5.24 30.50 4.56
C ALA A 201 -5.02 30.06 6.02
N ASP A 202 -4.78 31.00 6.91
CA ASP A 202 -4.60 30.74 8.34
C ASP A 202 -5.76 29.88 8.88
N GLY A 203 -5.42 28.71 9.44
CA GLY A 203 -6.39 27.75 9.97
C GLY A 203 -6.95 26.74 8.97
N GLU A 204 -6.63 26.85 7.68
CA GLU A 204 -6.97 25.81 6.71
C GLU A 204 -6.06 24.57 6.86
N ARG A 205 -6.65 23.39 6.65
CA ARG A 205 -5.88 22.14 6.59
C ARG A 205 -5.19 21.98 5.23
N PRO A 206 -4.03 21.31 5.20
CA PRO A 206 -3.24 21.11 3.98
C PRO A 206 -3.87 20.05 3.04
N TRP A 207 -5.14 20.18 2.74
CA TRP A 207 -5.83 19.30 1.79
C TRP A 207 -5.72 19.82 0.37
N PRO A 208 -5.35 18.98 -0.60
CA PRO A 208 -5.35 19.39 -2.02
C PRO A 208 -6.73 19.91 -2.44
N PRO A 209 -6.81 21.00 -3.21
CA PRO A 209 -8.09 21.58 -3.62
C PRO A 209 -9.06 20.59 -4.26
N ARG A 210 -8.55 19.63 -5.03
CA ARG A 210 -9.34 18.59 -5.72
C ARG A 210 -10.02 17.59 -4.80
N CYS A 211 -9.51 17.41 -3.57
CA CYS A 211 -10.09 16.50 -2.59
C CYS A 211 -11.06 17.21 -1.62
N ARG A 212 -10.92 18.52 -1.42
CA ARG A 212 -11.60 19.28 -0.34
C ARG A 212 -13.10 19.06 -0.30
N GLN A 213 -13.78 19.15 -1.46
CA GLN A 213 -15.24 19.02 -1.51
C GLN A 213 -15.67 17.60 -1.14
N ALA A 214 -15.08 16.59 -1.74
CA ALA A 214 -15.41 15.18 -1.43
C ALA A 214 -15.18 14.84 0.04
N LEU A 215 -14.09 15.36 0.64
CA LEU A 215 -13.78 15.16 2.06
C LEU A 215 -14.71 15.92 3.00
N ALA A 216 -15.24 17.07 2.57
CA ALA A 216 -16.22 17.83 3.36
C ALA A 216 -17.59 17.17 3.34
N ASP A 217 -17.95 16.55 2.23
CA ASP A 217 -19.26 15.93 2.04
C ASP A 217 -19.36 14.52 2.67
N ASP A 218 -18.21 13.83 2.83
CA ASP A 218 -18.17 12.46 3.37
C ASP A 218 -17.15 12.32 4.53
N PRO A 219 -17.65 12.33 5.80
CA PRO A 219 -16.81 12.12 6.98
C PRO A 219 -16.16 10.73 7.05
N PHE A 220 -16.76 9.70 6.44
CA PHE A 220 -16.17 8.35 6.40
C PHE A 220 -15.02 8.29 5.42
N LEU A 221 -15.13 8.92 4.25
CA LEU A 221 -14.02 9.12 3.33
C LEU A 221 -12.91 9.94 4.00
N MET A 222 -13.26 11.05 4.66
CA MET A 222 -12.31 11.87 5.40
C MET A 222 -11.52 11.04 6.43
N ALA A 223 -12.17 10.09 7.12
CA ALA A 223 -11.52 9.25 8.12
C ALA A 223 -10.44 8.33 7.52
N ARG A 224 -10.53 7.97 6.25
CA ARG A 224 -9.57 7.12 5.52
C ARG A 224 -8.50 7.91 4.76
N CYS A 225 -8.60 9.25 4.71
CA CYS A 225 -7.70 10.11 3.96
C CYS A 225 -6.67 10.79 4.85
N ALA A 226 -5.48 11.03 4.31
CA ALA A 226 -4.43 11.83 4.91
C ALA A 226 -3.89 12.81 3.86
N PRO A 227 -3.53 14.06 4.20
CA PRO A 227 -2.82 14.92 3.27
C PRO A 227 -1.43 14.36 3.02
N GLY A 228 -1.01 14.34 1.77
CA GLY A 228 0.30 13.89 1.31
C GLY A 228 0.97 14.93 0.41
N GLY A 229 2.23 14.71 0.08
CA GLY A 229 2.92 15.45 -0.95
C GLY A 229 3.39 14.51 -2.05
N HIS A 230 3.45 14.99 -3.30
CA HIS A 230 3.97 14.17 -4.38
C HIS A 230 5.46 13.86 -4.13
N ALA A 231 6.33 14.83 -4.29
CA ALA A 231 7.77 14.68 -4.11
C ALA A 231 8.43 16.03 -3.77
N LEU A 232 9.67 15.98 -3.33
CA LEU A 232 10.46 17.17 -2.95
C LEU A 232 10.69 18.15 -4.11
N TYR A 233 10.63 17.66 -5.33
CA TYR A 233 10.86 18.44 -6.54
C TYR A 233 9.58 19.01 -7.19
N SER A 234 8.42 18.61 -6.70
CA SER A 234 7.13 18.94 -7.32
C SER A 234 6.09 19.47 -6.33
N THR A 235 6.41 19.48 -5.04
CA THR A 235 5.53 20.05 -3.98
C THR A 235 6.31 21.05 -3.14
N GLY A 236 5.70 22.20 -2.87
CA GLY A 236 6.31 23.26 -2.07
C GLY A 236 6.69 22.79 -0.66
N PRO A 237 7.85 23.23 -0.12
CA PRO A 237 8.36 22.77 1.17
C PRO A 237 7.42 23.09 2.35
N GLU A 238 6.73 24.23 2.30
CA GLU A 238 5.75 24.63 3.31
C GLU A 238 4.54 23.69 3.31
N ILE A 239 4.10 23.26 2.12
CA ILE A 239 2.99 22.31 1.94
C ILE A 239 3.38 20.94 2.51
N LEU A 240 4.56 20.45 2.15
CA LEU A 240 5.08 19.15 2.66
C LEU A 240 5.16 19.17 4.18
N SER A 241 5.75 20.22 4.77
CA SER A 241 5.90 20.35 6.22
C SER A 241 4.55 20.44 6.93
N ALA A 242 3.59 21.20 6.38
CA ALA A 242 2.25 21.34 6.92
C ALA A 242 1.47 20.01 6.84
N ALA A 243 1.52 19.31 5.70
CA ALA A 243 0.90 18.00 5.53
C ALA A 243 1.45 16.98 6.54
N ARG A 244 2.78 16.92 6.69
CA ARG A 244 3.44 16.04 7.68
C ARG A 244 2.99 16.35 9.11
N GLN A 245 2.92 17.63 9.49
CA GLN A 245 2.48 18.05 10.81
C GLN A 245 1.01 17.73 11.05
N ASP A 246 0.14 17.94 10.05
CA ASP A 246 -1.28 17.63 10.16
C ASP A 246 -1.53 16.12 10.30
N CYS A 247 -0.83 15.29 9.52
CA CYS A 247 -0.84 13.84 9.68
C CYS A 247 -0.44 13.43 11.11
N SER A 248 0.62 14.03 11.64
CA SER A 248 1.07 13.74 13.02
C SER A 248 -0.01 14.09 14.05
N ARG A 249 -0.66 15.24 13.91
CA ARG A 249 -1.77 15.66 14.79
C ARG A 249 -2.98 14.73 14.71
N MET A 250 -3.26 14.22 13.53
CA MET A 250 -4.38 13.28 13.31
C MET A 250 -4.05 11.82 13.64
N GLY A 251 -2.81 11.49 13.99
CA GLY A 251 -2.36 10.10 14.14
C GLY A 251 -2.40 9.30 12.84
N ARG A 252 -2.23 9.98 11.70
CA ARG A 252 -2.26 9.38 10.34
C ARG A 252 -0.87 9.28 9.74
N VAL A 253 -0.74 8.44 8.74
CA VAL A 253 0.50 8.29 7.97
C VAL A 253 0.61 9.42 6.95
N PHE A 254 1.80 10.03 6.88
CA PHE A 254 2.19 10.96 5.81
C PHE A 254 2.97 10.19 4.75
N SER A 255 2.63 10.35 3.47
CA SER A 255 3.34 9.66 2.37
C SER A 255 3.87 10.65 1.33
N PHE A 256 5.04 10.35 0.75
CA PHE A 256 5.66 11.09 -0.35
C PHE A 256 6.72 10.25 -1.07
N HIS A 257 6.99 10.56 -2.34
CA HIS A 257 8.05 9.93 -3.13
C HIS A 257 9.40 10.54 -2.75
N LEU A 258 10.40 9.70 -2.55
CA LEU A 258 11.72 10.10 -2.05
C LEU A 258 12.85 9.40 -2.82
N ALA A 259 13.79 10.19 -3.32
CA ALA A 259 15.01 9.69 -3.94
C ALA A 259 14.75 8.61 -5.01
N GLU A 260 13.75 8.85 -5.85
CA GLU A 260 13.31 7.90 -6.86
C GLU A 260 14.26 7.87 -8.06
N SER A 261 14.68 9.03 -8.55
CA SER A 261 15.45 9.12 -9.80
C SER A 261 16.73 9.95 -9.67
N PRO A 262 17.73 9.70 -10.54
CA PRO A 262 18.91 10.54 -10.64
C PRO A 262 18.57 11.99 -10.97
N GLU A 263 17.52 12.22 -11.76
CA GLU A 263 17.05 13.54 -12.17
C GLU A 263 16.50 14.35 -10.97
N GLU A 264 15.82 13.69 -10.01
CA GLU A 264 15.43 14.31 -8.74
C GLU A 264 16.66 14.78 -7.96
N THR A 265 17.65 13.91 -7.82
CA THR A 265 18.90 14.23 -7.12
C THR A 265 19.62 15.40 -7.80
N GLN A 266 19.72 15.40 -9.12
CA GLN A 266 20.35 16.48 -9.89
C GLN A 266 19.61 17.80 -9.71
N LEU A 267 18.28 17.79 -9.81
CA LEU A 267 17.47 19.01 -9.64
C LEU A 267 17.66 19.61 -8.25
N LEU A 268 17.55 18.80 -7.20
CA LEU A 268 17.62 19.30 -5.82
C LEU A 268 19.05 19.74 -5.42
N THR A 269 20.08 19.13 -5.96
CA THR A 269 21.48 19.50 -5.62
C THR A 269 21.99 20.67 -6.42
N SER A 270 21.69 20.75 -7.71
CA SER A 270 22.31 21.72 -8.63
C SER A 270 21.33 22.70 -9.29
N GLY A 271 20.02 22.45 -9.18
CA GLY A 271 19.00 23.24 -9.87
C GLY A 271 18.99 23.08 -11.39
N SER A 272 19.53 21.98 -11.89
CA SER A 272 19.71 21.72 -13.32
C SER A 272 19.16 20.34 -13.71
N GLY A 273 19.17 20.05 -15.00
CA GLY A 273 18.83 18.74 -15.54
C GLY A 273 17.41 18.64 -16.10
N PRO A 274 17.04 17.49 -16.65
CA PRO A 274 15.81 17.29 -17.41
C PRO A 274 14.52 17.64 -16.65
N LEU A 275 14.47 17.40 -15.33
CA LEU A 275 13.32 17.82 -14.53
C LEU A 275 13.21 19.35 -14.40
N ARG A 276 14.34 20.06 -14.36
CA ARG A 276 14.34 21.54 -14.37
C ARG A 276 13.71 22.02 -15.65
N ASP A 277 14.12 21.46 -16.79
CA ASP A 277 13.62 21.89 -18.10
C ASP A 277 12.12 21.57 -18.26
N LEU A 278 11.68 20.43 -17.75
CA LEU A 278 10.27 20.01 -17.78
C LEU A 278 9.36 20.89 -16.91
N TYR A 279 9.83 21.29 -15.74
CA TYR A 279 9.00 21.94 -14.72
C TYR A 279 9.14 23.47 -14.65
N ALA A 280 10.12 24.05 -15.32
CA ALA A 280 10.33 25.50 -15.32
C ALA A 280 9.10 26.26 -15.84
N GLY A 281 8.57 27.17 -15.02
CA GLY A 281 7.39 27.98 -15.36
C GLY A 281 6.04 27.24 -15.40
N VAL A 282 6.04 25.92 -15.09
CA VAL A 282 4.82 25.08 -15.02
C VAL A 282 4.56 24.65 -13.59
N VAL A 283 5.54 24.03 -12.95
CA VAL A 283 5.49 23.52 -11.57
C VAL A 283 6.39 24.36 -10.68
N LEU A 284 7.65 24.55 -11.09
CA LEU A 284 8.62 25.36 -10.36
C LEU A 284 8.35 26.86 -10.58
N PRO A 285 8.18 27.65 -9.52
CA PRO A 285 7.99 29.08 -9.65
C PRO A 285 9.23 29.76 -10.28
N PRO A 286 9.09 30.95 -10.87
CA PRO A 286 10.19 31.63 -11.57
C PRO A 286 11.41 31.93 -10.69
N ASP A 287 11.18 32.19 -9.40
CA ASP A 287 12.19 32.46 -8.38
C ASP A 287 12.67 31.24 -7.62
N TRP A 288 12.24 30.03 -8.03
CA TRP A 288 12.67 28.79 -7.39
C TRP A 288 14.19 28.59 -7.52
N SER A 289 14.81 28.25 -6.41
CA SER A 289 16.22 27.87 -6.33
C SER A 289 16.37 26.48 -5.70
N ALA A 290 17.36 25.72 -6.17
CA ALA A 290 17.65 24.42 -5.60
C ALA A 290 18.06 24.55 -4.14
N PRO A 291 17.59 23.60 -3.27
CA PRO A 291 18.02 23.59 -1.86
C PRO A 291 19.51 23.27 -1.68
N GLY A 292 20.22 22.81 -2.73
CA GLY A 292 21.64 22.44 -2.66
C GLY A 292 21.89 21.15 -1.86
N LEU A 293 20.87 20.31 -1.69
CA LEU A 293 20.88 19.12 -0.85
C LEU A 293 20.41 17.90 -1.65
N ARG A 294 20.94 16.72 -1.29
CA ARG A 294 20.37 15.45 -1.77
C ARG A 294 18.95 15.24 -1.21
N PRO A 295 18.11 14.42 -1.89
CA PRO A 295 16.71 14.26 -1.50
C PRO A 295 16.48 13.93 -0.03
N LEU A 296 17.18 12.96 0.54
CA LEU A 296 17.02 12.57 1.95
C LEU A 296 17.43 13.71 2.89
N ALA A 297 18.57 14.35 2.65
CA ALA A 297 19.04 15.46 3.47
C ALA A 297 18.06 16.63 3.45
N TYR A 298 17.40 16.88 2.30
CA TYR A 298 16.36 17.88 2.20
C TYR A 298 15.09 17.49 2.95
N ALA A 299 14.65 16.22 2.86
CA ALA A 299 13.54 15.69 3.66
C ALA A 299 13.78 15.82 5.18
N VAL A 300 15.03 15.54 5.65
CA VAL A 300 15.44 15.76 7.04
C VAL A 300 15.31 17.23 7.42
N LYS A 301 15.85 18.14 6.60
CA LYS A 301 15.77 19.61 6.84
C LYS A 301 14.33 20.09 6.98
N LEU A 302 13.40 19.53 6.21
CA LEU A 302 11.97 19.89 6.25
C LEU A 302 11.21 19.16 7.38
N GLY A 303 11.84 18.27 8.14
CA GLY A 303 11.19 17.52 9.23
C GLY A 303 10.17 16.49 8.74
N LEU A 304 10.35 15.95 7.52
CA LEU A 304 9.39 15.00 6.92
C LEU A 304 9.56 13.57 7.44
N LEU A 305 10.76 13.20 7.89
CA LEU A 305 11.06 11.85 8.32
C LEU A 305 10.71 11.64 9.81
N GLY A 306 10.29 10.42 10.13
CA GLY A 306 9.96 10.03 11.49
C GLY A 306 8.90 8.92 11.54
N PRO A 307 8.55 8.42 12.72
CA PRO A 307 7.44 7.50 12.89
C PRO A 307 6.15 8.09 12.29
N GLY A 308 5.38 7.28 11.56
CA GLY A 308 4.20 7.74 10.83
C GLY A 308 4.50 8.42 9.50
N THR A 309 5.74 8.29 8.98
CA THR A 309 6.06 8.64 7.59
C THR A 309 6.27 7.38 6.78
N LEU A 310 5.66 7.32 5.61
CA LEU A 310 5.88 6.34 4.54
C LEU A 310 6.59 7.04 3.38
N ALA A 311 7.91 6.91 3.31
CA ALA A 311 8.69 7.29 2.14
C ALA A 311 8.59 6.19 1.08
N VAL A 312 8.63 6.56 -0.21
CA VAL A 312 8.47 5.61 -1.31
C VAL A 312 9.69 5.64 -2.23
N HIS A 313 10.07 4.51 -2.78
CA HIS A 313 11.16 4.22 -3.70
C HIS A 313 12.55 4.12 -3.06
N GLY A 314 13.18 5.21 -2.65
CA GLY A 314 14.52 5.21 -2.03
C GLY A 314 15.65 4.69 -2.92
N VAL A 315 15.50 4.81 -4.25
CA VAL A 315 16.45 4.21 -5.23
C VAL A 315 17.82 4.85 -5.17
N GLN A 316 17.86 6.18 -4.98
CA GLN A 316 19.09 6.98 -5.04
C GLN A 316 19.74 7.20 -3.66
N LEU A 317 19.34 6.43 -2.64
CA LEU A 317 19.96 6.52 -1.31
C LEU A 317 21.39 5.97 -1.33
N ASP A 318 22.32 6.72 -0.73
CA ASP A 318 23.66 6.21 -0.43
C ASP A 318 23.72 5.55 0.96
N ALA A 319 24.85 4.93 1.30
CA ALA A 319 25.02 4.19 2.55
C ALA A 319 24.80 5.06 3.80
N GLN A 320 25.21 6.33 3.78
CA GLN A 320 25.00 7.25 4.90
C GLN A 320 23.53 7.63 5.02
N GLU A 321 22.86 7.85 3.91
CA GLU A 321 21.42 8.17 3.87
C GLU A 321 20.56 6.99 4.34
N VAL A 322 20.97 5.75 4.05
CA VAL A 322 20.32 4.52 4.57
C VAL A 322 20.32 4.51 6.10
N GLU A 323 21.44 4.81 6.74
CA GLU A 323 21.53 4.88 8.21
C GLU A 323 20.64 5.99 8.79
N VAL A 324 20.62 7.17 8.15
CA VAL A 324 19.78 8.29 8.57
C VAL A 324 18.30 7.93 8.46
N LEU A 325 17.88 7.27 7.36
CA LEU A 325 16.51 6.81 7.18
C LEU A 325 16.12 5.79 8.26
N ALA A 326 16.96 4.79 8.51
CA ALA A 326 16.72 3.78 9.54
C ALA A 326 16.58 4.40 10.94
N ALA A 327 17.46 5.33 11.29
CA ALA A 327 17.45 6.03 12.57
C ALA A 327 16.22 6.95 12.74
N SER A 328 15.65 7.45 11.64
CA SER A 328 14.47 8.33 11.68
C SER A 328 13.20 7.64 12.16
N GLY A 329 13.11 6.32 11.99
CA GLY A 329 11.91 5.53 12.28
C GLY A 329 10.83 5.60 11.18
N ALA A 330 11.06 6.30 10.07
CA ALA A 330 10.19 6.27 8.90
C ALA A 330 10.16 4.86 8.27
N ALA A 331 9.04 4.53 7.63
CA ALA A 331 8.94 3.36 6.77
C ALA A 331 9.37 3.70 5.34
N LEU A 332 9.96 2.73 4.63
CA LEU A 332 10.26 2.84 3.21
C LEU A 332 9.51 1.76 2.43
N CYS A 333 8.70 2.20 1.47
CA CYS A 333 8.03 1.33 0.52
C CYS A 333 8.89 1.13 -0.71
N LEU A 334 9.26 -0.11 -1.00
CA LEU A 334 10.01 -0.48 -2.19
C LEU A 334 9.04 -0.85 -3.32
N CYS A 335 9.28 -0.29 -4.53
CA CYS A 335 8.52 -0.58 -5.75
C CYS A 335 9.47 -1.07 -6.85
N PRO A 336 10.17 -2.20 -6.66
CA PRO A 336 11.34 -2.57 -7.48
C PRO A 336 11.01 -2.78 -8.96
N ARG A 337 9.85 -3.33 -9.29
CA ARG A 337 9.45 -3.56 -10.69
C ARG A 337 9.13 -2.24 -11.42
N SER A 338 8.43 -1.31 -10.74
CA SER A 338 8.21 0.04 -11.26
C SER A 338 9.56 0.73 -11.51
N ASN A 339 10.44 0.78 -10.51
CA ASN A 339 11.77 1.41 -10.62
C ASN A 339 12.56 0.87 -11.82
N ARG A 340 12.54 -0.47 -12.02
CA ARG A 340 13.18 -1.11 -13.18
C ARG A 340 12.53 -0.68 -14.49
N ASN A 341 11.21 -0.65 -14.57
CA ASN A 341 10.49 -0.29 -15.79
C ASN A 341 10.77 1.16 -16.20
N LEU A 342 10.89 2.06 -15.20
CA LEU A 342 11.25 3.46 -15.40
C LEU A 342 12.74 3.67 -15.71
N GLY A 343 13.57 2.67 -15.41
CA GLY A 343 15.02 2.75 -15.63
C GLY A 343 15.75 3.65 -14.64
N VAL A 344 15.21 3.85 -13.45
CA VAL A 344 15.79 4.72 -12.40
C VAL A 344 16.82 3.99 -11.52
N GLY A 345 16.89 2.67 -11.62
CA GLY A 345 17.81 1.83 -10.84
C GLY A 345 17.07 0.91 -9.88
N VAL A 346 17.80 0.45 -8.87
CA VAL A 346 17.30 -0.43 -7.81
C VAL A 346 17.76 0.15 -6.47
N PRO A 347 16.89 0.22 -5.45
CA PRO A 347 17.28 0.71 -4.14
C PRO A 347 18.35 -0.21 -3.50
N PRO A 348 19.17 0.29 -2.56
CA PRO A 348 20.21 -0.49 -1.87
C PRO A 348 19.55 -1.44 -0.84
N VAL A 349 18.83 -2.48 -1.35
CA VAL A 349 17.96 -3.35 -0.55
C VAL A 349 18.71 -4.07 0.57
N ARG A 350 19.93 -4.54 0.32
CA ARG A 350 20.74 -5.25 1.32
C ARG A 350 21.09 -4.33 2.48
N GLU A 351 21.61 -3.16 2.17
CA GLU A 351 21.99 -2.14 3.15
C GLU A 351 20.78 -1.67 3.96
N LEU A 352 19.63 -1.48 3.30
CA LEU A 352 18.36 -1.12 3.94
C LEU A 352 17.87 -2.21 4.91
N MET A 353 17.98 -3.48 4.55
CA MET A 353 17.61 -4.58 5.45
C MET A 353 18.55 -4.68 6.66
N GLU A 354 19.85 -4.49 6.45
CA GLU A 354 20.88 -4.56 7.50
C GLU A 354 20.82 -3.37 8.45
N SER A 355 20.50 -2.17 7.97
CA SER A 355 20.38 -0.95 8.78
C SER A 355 19.23 -0.95 9.78
N GLY A 356 18.26 -1.84 9.60
CA GLY A 356 17.05 -1.89 10.41
C GLY A 356 15.95 -0.89 10.01
N ALA A 357 16.00 -0.38 8.79
CA ALA A 357 14.87 0.38 8.22
C ALA A 357 13.58 -0.46 8.23
N LEU A 358 12.43 0.16 8.45
CA LEU A 358 11.14 -0.49 8.31
C LEU A 358 10.79 -0.56 6.81
N LEU A 359 10.91 -1.73 6.22
CA LEU A 359 10.67 -1.96 4.80
C LEU A 359 9.32 -2.61 4.55
N CYS A 360 8.61 -2.16 3.53
CA CYS A 360 7.39 -2.77 3.00
C CYS A 360 7.42 -2.71 1.47
N LEU A 361 6.41 -3.29 0.81
CA LEU A 361 6.32 -3.38 -0.64
C LEU A 361 5.10 -2.64 -1.17
N GLY A 362 5.24 -2.08 -2.36
CA GLY A 362 4.17 -1.47 -3.14
C GLY A 362 4.38 -1.72 -4.62
N THR A 363 3.30 -1.68 -5.38
CA THR A 363 3.38 -1.90 -6.84
C THR A 363 3.63 -0.63 -7.63
N ASP A 364 3.42 0.54 -7.00
CA ASP A 364 3.19 1.75 -7.77
C ASP A 364 1.94 1.61 -8.67
N GLY A 365 1.75 2.46 -9.68
CA GLY A 365 0.58 2.42 -10.55
C GLY A 365 0.78 1.62 -11.84
N LEU A 366 -0.34 1.33 -12.52
CA LEU A 366 -0.32 0.71 -13.85
C LEU A 366 0.31 1.61 -14.94
N THR A 367 0.64 2.85 -14.59
CA THR A 367 1.40 3.77 -15.44
C THR A 367 2.91 3.48 -15.47
N SER A 368 3.40 2.71 -14.50
CA SER A 368 4.81 2.33 -14.36
C SER A 368 5.01 0.82 -14.13
N ASN A 369 3.91 0.08 -13.90
CA ASN A 369 3.94 -1.37 -13.71
C ASN A 369 2.91 -2.09 -14.60
N ARG A 370 3.09 -3.40 -14.80
CA ARG A 370 2.23 -4.22 -15.67
C ARG A 370 1.00 -4.74 -14.96
N ASP A 371 1.07 -4.87 -13.65
CA ASP A 371 -0.01 -5.38 -12.80
C ASP A 371 0.18 -4.86 -11.37
N LEU A 372 -0.86 -5.05 -10.54
CA LEU A 372 -0.89 -4.63 -9.14
C LEU A 372 -0.67 -5.80 -8.16
N ASP A 373 -0.12 -6.93 -8.62
CA ASP A 373 0.21 -8.06 -7.77
C ASP A 373 1.48 -7.79 -6.96
N VAL A 374 1.34 -7.31 -5.73
CA VAL A 374 2.46 -6.97 -4.85
C VAL A 374 3.33 -8.20 -4.50
N ARG A 375 2.79 -9.42 -4.62
CA ARG A 375 3.58 -10.64 -4.44
C ARG A 375 4.67 -10.78 -5.51
N LYS A 376 4.45 -10.24 -6.72
CA LYS A 376 5.45 -10.23 -7.79
C LYS A 376 6.59 -9.25 -7.51
N GLU A 377 6.39 -8.21 -6.71
CA GLU A 377 7.48 -7.37 -6.21
C GLU A 377 8.42 -8.20 -5.30
N ALA A 378 7.82 -8.98 -4.39
CA ALA A 378 8.57 -9.88 -3.53
C ALA A 378 9.29 -10.98 -4.32
N VAL A 379 8.60 -11.63 -5.28
CA VAL A 379 9.20 -12.65 -6.16
C VAL A 379 10.38 -12.05 -6.92
N TRP A 380 10.24 -10.85 -7.45
CA TRP A 380 11.33 -10.18 -8.18
C TRP A 380 12.56 -9.94 -7.26
N LEU A 381 12.35 -9.49 -6.03
CA LEU A 381 13.45 -9.32 -5.05
C LEU A 381 14.09 -10.68 -4.68
N ARG A 382 13.28 -11.72 -4.55
CA ARG A 382 13.76 -13.09 -4.29
C ARG A 382 14.67 -13.59 -5.41
N GLU A 383 14.23 -13.46 -6.67
CA GLU A 383 14.90 -14.02 -7.83
C GLU A 383 16.12 -13.20 -8.28
N THR A 384 16.09 -11.87 -8.09
CA THR A 384 17.16 -11.00 -8.61
C THR A 384 18.17 -10.57 -7.55
N MET A 385 17.78 -10.54 -6.29
CA MET A 385 18.61 -10.03 -5.19
C MET A 385 18.80 -11.05 -4.05
N ASP A 386 18.26 -12.25 -4.19
CA ASP A 386 18.31 -13.35 -3.21
C ASP A 386 17.81 -12.93 -1.80
N VAL A 387 16.79 -12.07 -1.76
CA VAL A 387 16.18 -11.67 -0.48
C VAL A 387 15.46 -12.88 0.14
N PRO A 388 15.71 -13.19 1.45
CA PRO A 388 15.10 -14.34 2.11
C PRO A 388 13.57 -14.28 2.14
N PRO A 389 12.86 -15.41 1.95
CA PRO A 389 11.39 -15.46 1.95
C PRO A 389 10.78 -14.88 3.23
N GLU A 390 11.40 -15.12 4.39
CA GLU A 390 10.91 -14.62 5.68
C GLU A 390 10.84 -13.08 5.72
N ALA A 391 11.84 -12.42 5.15
CA ALA A 391 11.87 -10.97 5.03
C ALA A 391 10.76 -10.48 4.09
N LEU A 392 10.62 -11.13 2.94
CA LEU A 392 9.63 -10.76 1.93
C LEU A 392 8.20 -10.95 2.43
N VAL A 393 7.90 -12.04 3.12
CA VAL A 393 6.58 -12.27 3.73
C VAL A 393 6.26 -11.19 4.75
N ARG A 394 7.22 -10.79 5.59
CA ARG A 394 7.02 -9.68 6.54
C ARG A 394 6.79 -8.34 5.84
N MET A 395 7.55 -8.06 4.78
CA MET A 395 7.37 -6.84 3.98
C MET A 395 6.00 -6.79 3.30
N LEU A 396 5.49 -7.94 2.84
CA LEU A 396 4.17 -8.08 2.22
C LEU A 396 3.01 -7.97 3.22
N THR A 397 3.23 -8.22 4.51
CA THR A 397 2.18 -8.39 5.51
C THR A 397 2.36 -7.43 6.69
N VAL A 398 2.93 -7.88 7.80
CA VAL A 398 3.01 -7.15 9.07
C VAL A 398 3.77 -5.83 8.98
N ASN A 399 4.82 -5.73 8.16
CA ASN A 399 5.55 -4.48 7.96
C ASN A 399 4.73 -3.49 7.12
N GLY A 400 4.07 -3.94 6.06
CA GLY A 400 3.13 -3.12 5.29
C GLY A 400 1.99 -2.59 6.15
N ALA A 401 1.40 -3.47 6.98
CA ALA A 401 0.36 -3.06 7.93
C ALA A 401 0.88 -2.03 8.95
N ALA A 402 2.11 -2.19 9.44
CA ALA A 402 2.74 -1.21 10.33
C ALA A 402 2.98 0.14 9.63
N ALA A 403 3.47 0.10 8.38
CA ALA A 403 3.74 1.29 7.57
C ALA A 403 2.46 2.11 7.30
N LEU A 404 1.31 1.44 7.13
CA LEU A 404 0.01 2.07 6.94
C LEU A 404 -0.77 2.34 8.26
N ASN A 405 -0.16 2.04 9.42
CA ASN A 405 -0.80 2.15 10.75
C ASN A 405 -2.07 1.27 10.90
N LEU A 406 -2.08 0.08 10.29
CA LEU A 406 -3.23 -0.85 10.27
C LEU A 406 -3.07 -2.06 11.20
N LEU A 407 -1.98 -2.15 11.98
CA LEU A 407 -1.77 -3.27 12.92
C LEU A 407 -2.88 -3.38 13.95
N GLY A 408 -3.43 -2.25 14.40
CA GLY A 408 -4.54 -2.20 15.35
C GLY A 408 -5.85 -2.77 14.82
N CYS A 409 -5.97 -2.93 13.50
CA CYS A 409 -7.11 -3.56 12.83
C CYS A 409 -6.89 -5.07 12.58
N GLY A 410 -5.78 -5.66 13.04
CA GLY A 410 -5.43 -7.05 12.80
C GLY A 410 -4.77 -7.30 11.44
N ALA A 411 -4.54 -6.28 10.61
CA ALA A 411 -3.90 -6.43 9.31
C ALA A 411 -2.50 -7.06 9.42
N GLY A 412 -2.17 -7.91 8.45
CA GLY A 412 -0.85 -8.56 8.35
C GLY A 412 -0.65 -9.75 9.28
N ARG A 413 -1.70 -10.25 9.96
CA ARG A 413 -1.66 -11.39 10.88
C ARG A 413 -2.88 -12.28 10.74
N LEU A 414 -2.70 -13.58 10.99
CA LEU A 414 -3.78 -14.53 11.23
C LEU A 414 -3.71 -14.94 12.68
N GLU A 415 -4.45 -14.27 13.54
CA GLU A 415 -4.47 -14.53 14.98
C GLU A 415 -5.90 -14.51 15.52
N LYS A 416 -6.14 -15.26 16.57
CA LYS A 416 -7.47 -15.43 17.18
C LYS A 416 -8.12 -14.07 17.50
N GLY A 417 -9.35 -13.89 17.02
CA GLY A 417 -10.15 -12.67 17.16
C GLY A 417 -9.81 -11.57 16.15
N GLY A 418 -8.77 -11.74 15.33
CA GLY A 418 -8.47 -10.85 14.21
C GLY A 418 -9.26 -11.22 12.96
N PRO A 419 -9.22 -10.37 11.89
CA PRO A 419 -9.87 -10.67 10.62
C PRO A 419 -9.27 -11.93 9.98
N ALA A 420 -10.11 -12.74 9.34
CA ALA A 420 -9.68 -13.93 8.62
C ALA A 420 -9.21 -13.58 7.20
N ASP A 421 -8.42 -12.54 7.07
CA ASP A 421 -7.90 -12.01 5.82
C ASP A 421 -6.61 -12.75 5.44
N PHE A 422 -6.67 -13.54 4.38
CA PHE A 422 -5.55 -14.37 3.95
C PHE A 422 -5.31 -14.31 2.44
N CYS A 423 -4.12 -14.71 2.04
CA CYS A 423 -3.74 -14.92 0.64
C CYS A 423 -3.07 -16.29 0.45
N VAL A 424 -2.95 -16.69 -0.81
CA VAL A 424 -2.09 -17.80 -1.23
C VAL A 424 -0.74 -17.22 -1.64
N LEU A 425 0.33 -17.69 -1.00
CA LEU A 425 1.70 -17.29 -1.37
C LEU A 425 2.18 -18.03 -2.61
N PRO A 426 2.93 -17.35 -3.50
CA PRO A 426 3.70 -17.99 -4.55
C PRO A 426 4.71 -18.99 -3.99
N GLU A 427 4.98 -20.09 -4.73
CA GLU A 427 5.91 -21.15 -4.28
C GLU A 427 7.31 -20.62 -3.94
N ASN A 428 7.83 -19.64 -4.69
CA ASN A 428 9.14 -19.02 -4.47
C ASN A 428 9.24 -18.25 -3.13
N LEU A 429 8.12 -17.94 -2.49
CA LEU A 429 8.05 -17.30 -1.18
C LEU A 429 7.75 -18.29 -0.05
N THR A 430 7.63 -19.58 -0.36
CA THR A 430 7.46 -20.66 0.62
C THR A 430 8.78 -21.41 0.82
N TYR A 431 9.00 -22.03 1.99
CA TYR A 431 10.20 -22.79 2.34
C TYR A 431 9.85 -24.09 3.09
#